data_283c89ba0dadb5c189c1e52205d51076
#
_entry.id   283c89ba0dadb5c189c1e52205d51076
#
_cell.length_a   1.000
_cell.length_b   1.000
_cell.length_c   1.000
_cell.angle_alpha   90.00
_cell.angle_beta   90.00
_cell.angle_gamma   90.00
#
_symmetry.space_group_name_H-M   'P 1'
#
loop_
_entity.id
_entity.type
_entity.pdbx_description
1 polymer ?
#
loop_
_entity_poly.entity_id
_entity_poly.type
_entity_poly.pdbx_seq_one_letter_code
_entity_poly.pdbx_strand_id
1 'polypeptide(L)'
;MSLRIFDFLYRKLNFGKERGGITLLEIRTNEADNSAKIIVIGVGGAGNNAVNRMIDENIGGVEFIGINTDKQALQLCKAPTLIQIGEKLTKGLGAGAQPEIGQKAAEESAEELQAAVKGADMVFVTCGMGGGTGTGAAPVVAKIAKDQGILTVGVVTKPFKFEAKQRMINAVSGIERLKESVDTLIVIPNDKLLEIVDRRTTMPDALKKADEVLQQAVQGITDLINLPALINLDFADVQTVMKDKGMAHIGIGSAQGDDKAIEAVKLAVASPLLETKINGATHVIINISGDISLMDANDAASYVQDLAGDKLFGKPLPDSLDV
;
A
#
# COMPACT_ATOMS: atom_id res chain seq x y z
N MET A 1 -2.96 6.58 27.13
CA MET A 1 -2.19 5.46 27.72
C MET A 1 -2.11 4.40 26.60
N SER A 2 -0.99 4.37 25.92
CA SER A 2 -0.76 3.49 24.78
C SER A 2 -0.36 2.13 25.32
N LEU A 3 -1.12 1.07 25.09
CA LEU A 3 -0.76 -0.29 25.46
C LEU A 3 -0.12 -0.96 24.25
N ARG A 4 1.20 -1.05 24.25
CA ARG A 4 1.96 -1.96 23.39
C ARG A 4 1.86 -3.36 23.98
N ILE A 5 1.17 -4.27 23.31
CA ILE A 5 1.25 -5.70 23.62
C ILE A 5 2.08 -6.35 22.50
N PHE A 6 3.40 -6.26 22.65
CA PHE A 6 4.36 -7.14 21.99
C PHE A 6 5.37 -7.55 23.06
N ASP A 7 5.03 -8.58 23.84
CA ASP A 7 5.98 -9.39 24.57
C ASP A 7 5.20 -10.53 25.27
N PHE A 8 5.06 -11.64 24.61
CA PHE A 8 4.89 -12.95 25.29
C PHE A 8 4.74 -14.04 24.21
N LEU A 9 5.85 -14.70 23.87
CA LEU A 9 5.93 -16.13 23.56
C LEU A 9 7.30 -16.50 22.98
N TYR A 10 8.35 -16.29 23.76
CA TYR A 10 9.58 -17.07 23.63
C TYR A 10 9.90 -17.69 24.99
N ARG A 11 9.18 -18.71 25.40
CA ARG A 11 9.64 -19.65 26.44
C ARG A 11 10.12 -20.90 25.75
N LYS A 12 11.46 -21.04 25.69
CA LYS A 12 12.15 -22.30 25.50
C LYS A 12 11.60 -23.35 26.46
N LEU A 13 10.95 -24.40 25.97
CA LEU A 13 10.75 -25.64 26.67
C LEU A 13 12.02 -26.49 26.49
N ASN A 14 12.90 -26.45 27.49
CA ASN A 14 13.92 -27.45 27.67
C ASN A 14 13.24 -28.69 28.25
N PHE A 15 13.07 -29.72 27.46
CA PHE A 15 12.78 -31.05 27.96
C PHE A 15 14.06 -31.87 28.02
N GLY A 16 14.33 -32.36 29.22
CA GLY A 16 15.45 -33.22 29.55
C GLY A 16 15.39 -34.57 28.81
N LYS A 17 16.57 -35.08 28.55
CA LYS A 17 16.81 -36.43 28.03
C LYS A 17 16.15 -37.50 28.89
N GLU A 18 15.24 -38.31 28.33
CA GLU A 18 15.08 -39.69 28.70
C GLU A 18 15.01 -40.61 27.47
N ARG A 19 15.67 -41.75 27.59
CA ARG A 19 15.93 -42.74 26.54
C ARG A 19 14.67 -43.55 26.25
N GLY A 20 14.28 -43.64 25.02
CA GLY A 20 13.28 -44.58 24.51
C GLY A 20 13.04 -44.30 23.05
N GLY A 21 13.53 -45.18 22.16
CA GLY A 21 13.49 -44.98 20.70
C GLY A 21 12.07 -44.93 20.16
N ILE A 22 11.67 -43.74 19.77
CA ILE A 22 10.59 -43.49 18.83
C ILE A 22 11.23 -42.72 17.70
N THR A 23 11.25 -43.29 16.50
CA THR A 23 11.65 -42.59 15.29
C THR A 23 10.60 -41.52 15.03
N LEU A 24 10.85 -40.33 15.53
CA LEU A 24 10.11 -39.15 15.11
C LEU A 24 10.44 -38.92 13.62
N LEU A 25 9.44 -39.09 12.78
CA LEU A 25 9.48 -38.51 11.42
C LEU A 25 9.71 -37.01 11.61
N GLU A 26 10.95 -36.60 11.45
CA GLU A 26 11.31 -35.20 11.33
C GLU A 26 10.68 -34.72 9.99
N ILE A 27 9.49 -34.14 10.07
CA ILE A 27 8.96 -33.36 8.96
C ILE A 27 9.93 -32.17 8.88
N ARG A 28 10.94 -32.29 8.01
CA ARG A 28 11.65 -31.12 7.52
C ARG A 28 10.65 -30.31 6.73
N THR A 29 9.95 -29.41 7.40
CA THR A 29 9.45 -28.24 6.73
C THR A 29 10.69 -27.56 6.16
N ASN A 30 10.91 -27.69 4.86
CA ASN A 30 11.66 -26.68 4.17
C ASN A 30 10.88 -25.41 4.44
N GLU A 31 11.32 -24.63 5.42
CA GLU A 31 11.02 -23.21 5.53
C GLU A 31 11.74 -22.50 4.37
N ALA A 32 11.40 -22.86 3.14
CA ALA A 32 11.43 -21.94 2.05
C ALA A 32 10.30 -20.96 2.41
N ASP A 33 10.66 -19.74 2.69
CA ASP A 33 9.73 -18.64 2.96
C ASP A 33 8.59 -18.69 1.94
N ASN A 34 7.45 -19.26 2.34
CA ASN A 34 6.23 -19.26 1.53
C ASN A 34 5.48 -17.92 1.68
N SER A 35 6.15 -16.88 2.17
CA SER A 35 5.60 -15.54 2.20
C SER A 35 5.67 -14.90 0.81
N ALA A 36 4.61 -14.24 0.39
CA ALA A 36 4.60 -13.51 -0.87
C ALA A 36 5.71 -12.45 -0.87
N LYS A 37 6.50 -12.40 -1.94
CA LYS A 37 7.54 -11.38 -2.10
C LYS A 37 6.91 -10.06 -2.53
N ILE A 38 6.87 -9.09 -1.60
CA ILE A 38 6.29 -7.77 -1.81
C ILE A 38 7.41 -6.73 -1.95
N ILE A 39 7.37 -5.91 -2.98
CA ILE A 39 8.30 -4.81 -3.19
C ILE A 39 7.55 -3.48 -3.16
N VAL A 40 8.06 -2.51 -2.41
CA VAL A 40 7.56 -1.13 -2.38
C VAL A 40 8.55 -0.22 -3.07
N ILE A 41 8.11 0.41 -4.15
CA ILE A 41 8.94 1.28 -5.00
C ILE A 41 8.52 2.74 -4.82
N GLY A 42 9.41 3.55 -4.24
CA GLY A 42 9.25 4.99 -4.17
C GLY A 42 9.82 5.68 -5.41
N VAL A 43 8.99 6.41 -6.15
CA VAL A 43 9.39 7.07 -7.40
C VAL A 43 9.41 8.59 -7.24
N GLY A 44 10.57 9.20 -7.44
CA GLY A 44 10.79 10.64 -7.27
C GLY A 44 10.86 11.07 -5.80
N GLY A 45 10.99 12.36 -5.56
CA GLY A 45 11.23 12.87 -4.19
C GLY A 45 10.14 12.51 -3.19
N ALA A 46 8.88 12.73 -3.51
CA ALA A 46 7.77 12.40 -2.60
C ALA A 46 7.62 10.88 -2.38
N GLY A 47 7.81 10.05 -3.44
CA GLY A 47 7.81 8.61 -3.29
C GLY A 47 8.94 8.11 -2.39
N ASN A 48 10.14 8.65 -2.55
CA ASN A 48 11.29 8.31 -1.70
C ASN A 48 11.08 8.75 -0.25
N ASN A 49 10.43 9.89 0.00
CA ASN A 49 10.08 10.33 1.35
C ASN A 49 9.06 9.39 2.00
N ALA A 50 8.05 8.95 1.26
CA ALA A 50 7.08 7.97 1.74
C ALA A 50 7.77 6.64 2.10
N VAL A 51 8.69 6.15 1.26
CA VAL A 51 9.50 4.95 1.54
C VAL A 51 10.37 5.16 2.78
N ASN A 52 11.03 6.30 2.94
CA ASN A 52 11.81 6.59 4.15
C ASN A 52 10.95 6.47 5.41
N ARG A 53 9.73 6.98 5.37
CA ARG A 53 8.81 6.88 6.48
C ARG A 53 8.38 5.45 6.76
N MET A 54 8.08 4.67 5.72
CA MET A 54 7.74 3.25 5.84
C MET A 54 8.87 2.46 6.53
N ILE A 55 10.13 2.78 6.20
CA ILE A 55 11.31 2.19 6.83
C ILE A 55 11.43 2.64 8.29
N ASP A 56 11.21 3.91 8.58
CA ASP A 56 11.29 4.44 9.95
C ASP A 56 10.21 3.86 10.88
N GLU A 57 9.03 3.53 10.32
CA GLU A 57 7.94 2.85 11.03
C GLU A 57 8.09 1.32 11.06
N ASN A 58 9.21 0.79 10.52
CA ASN A 58 9.54 -0.64 10.51
C ASN A 58 8.45 -1.53 9.88
N ILE A 59 7.91 -1.14 8.73
CA ILE A 59 6.99 -2.01 7.99
C ILE A 59 7.75 -3.28 7.59
N GLY A 60 7.28 -4.43 8.10
CA GLY A 60 7.90 -5.72 7.89
C GLY A 60 7.37 -6.46 6.66
N GLY A 61 8.11 -7.49 6.20
CA GLY A 61 7.68 -8.39 5.13
C GLY A 61 7.70 -7.76 3.73
N VAL A 62 8.40 -6.64 3.54
CA VAL A 62 8.52 -5.95 2.25
C VAL A 62 9.96 -5.55 1.95
N GLU A 63 10.31 -5.54 0.67
CA GLU A 63 11.57 -4.96 0.17
C GLU A 63 11.32 -3.53 -0.31
N PHE A 64 12.26 -2.62 -0.08
CA PHE A 64 12.15 -1.23 -0.48
C PHE A 64 13.13 -0.86 -1.59
N ILE A 65 12.61 -0.15 -2.61
CA ILE A 65 13.41 0.41 -3.71
C ILE A 65 13.12 1.90 -3.83
N GLY A 66 14.18 2.72 -3.87
CA GLY A 66 14.09 4.14 -4.18
C GLY A 66 14.51 4.42 -5.61
N ILE A 67 13.68 5.13 -6.37
CA ILE A 67 13.95 5.50 -7.77
C ILE A 67 13.89 7.02 -7.92
N ASN A 68 14.91 7.62 -8.53
CA ASN A 68 14.91 9.05 -8.81
C ASN A 68 15.80 9.38 -10.02
N THR A 69 15.51 10.51 -10.69
CA THR A 69 16.38 11.16 -11.69
C THR A 69 17.38 12.12 -11.04
N ASP A 70 17.13 12.55 -9.80
CA ASP A 70 17.99 13.43 -9.01
C ASP A 70 18.85 12.58 -8.08
N LYS A 71 20.17 12.59 -8.35
CA LYS A 71 21.17 11.82 -7.58
C LYS A 71 21.28 12.27 -6.13
N GLN A 72 21.19 13.60 -5.88
CA GLN A 72 21.33 14.14 -4.52
C GLN A 72 20.08 13.75 -3.69
N ALA A 73 18.90 13.91 -4.25
CA ALA A 73 17.66 13.49 -3.60
C ALA A 73 17.63 11.98 -3.35
N LEU A 74 18.15 11.18 -4.30
CA LEU A 74 18.20 9.72 -4.15
C LEU A 74 19.10 9.26 -3.00
N GLN A 75 20.24 9.96 -2.76
CA GLN A 75 21.14 9.67 -1.64
C GLN A 75 20.51 9.87 -0.27
N LEU A 76 19.41 10.64 -0.17
CA LEU A 76 18.65 10.83 1.07
C LEU A 76 17.62 9.73 1.31
N CYS A 77 17.40 8.86 0.33
CA CYS A 77 16.50 7.71 0.46
C CYS A 77 17.17 6.61 1.29
N LYS A 78 16.43 6.07 2.25
CA LYS A 78 16.87 5.02 3.18
C LYS A 78 16.65 3.61 2.61
N ALA A 79 16.05 3.48 1.44
CA ALA A 79 15.81 2.19 0.82
C ALA A 79 17.14 1.45 0.59
N PRO A 80 17.20 0.14 0.85
CA PRO A 80 18.41 -0.66 0.63
C PRO A 80 18.83 -0.73 -0.84
N THR A 81 17.85 -0.60 -1.75
CA THR A 81 18.10 -0.57 -3.20
C THR A 81 17.76 0.80 -3.75
N LEU A 82 18.73 1.44 -4.40
CA LEU A 82 18.58 2.76 -5.01
C LEU A 82 18.88 2.68 -6.50
N ILE A 83 17.95 3.17 -7.32
CA ILE A 83 18.10 3.16 -8.79
C ILE A 83 18.02 4.61 -9.29
N GLN A 84 19.12 5.10 -9.84
CA GLN A 84 19.15 6.37 -10.55
C GLN A 84 18.72 6.16 -11.99
N ILE A 85 17.55 6.67 -12.38
CA ILE A 85 17.04 6.54 -13.74
C ILE A 85 17.43 7.73 -14.62
N GLY A 86 17.63 7.46 -15.92
CA GLY A 86 17.89 8.48 -16.94
C GLY A 86 19.21 9.22 -16.73
N GLU A 87 20.28 8.53 -16.40
CA GLU A 87 21.59 9.14 -16.14
C GLU A 87 22.12 9.93 -17.33
N LYS A 88 21.97 9.42 -18.54
CA LYS A 88 22.40 10.10 -19.78
C LYS A 88 21.54 11.32 -20.06
N LEU A 89 20.23 11.19 -19.87
CA LEU A 89 19.25 12.23 -20.16
C LEU A 89 19.31 13.39 -19.18
N THR A 90 19.36 13.10 -17.87
CA THR A 90 19.22 14.11 -16.79
C THR A 90 20.55 14.50 -16.14
N LYS A 91 21.61 13.70 -16.34
CA LYS A 91 22.92 13.86 -15.68
C LYS A 91 22.82 13.93 -14.16
N GLY A 92 21.79 13.29 -13.56
CA GLY A 92 21.54 13.33 -12.11
C GLY A 92 20.96 14.62 -11.58
N LEU A 93 20.47 15.53 -12.44
CA LEU A 93 19.96 16.85 -12.03
C LEU A 93 18.42 16.90 -11.90
N GLY A 94 17.75 15.74 -12.01
CA GLY A 94 16.30 15.68 -11.94
C GLY A 94 15.58 15.93 -13.26
N ALA A 95 14.25 15.80 -13.24
CA ALA A 95 13.40 15.94 -14.43
C ALA A 95 12.80 17.35 -14.63
N GLY A 96 13.17 18.32 -13.81
CA GLY A 96 12.76 19.73 -13.98
C GLY A 96 11.24 19.97 -14.01
N ALA A 97 10.46 19.22 -13.25
CA ALA A 97 9.00 19.23 -13.24
C ALA A 97 8.34 18.89 -14.62
N GLN A 98 9.06 18.21 -15.50
CA GLN A 98 8.60 17.78 -16.82
C GLN A 98 8.36 16.25 -16.81
N PRO A 99 7.08 15.78 -16.83
CA PRO A 99 6.77 14.34 -16.79
C PRO A 99 7.35 13.57 -17.97
N GLU A 100 7.45 14.17 -19.15
CA GLU A 100 8.01 13.55 -20.35
C GLU A 100 9.49 13.18 -20.17
N ILE A 101 10.24 14.00 -19.41
CA ILE A 101 11.64 13.71 -19.05
C ILE A 101 11.69 12.55 -18.06
N GLY A 102 10.80 12.55 -17.05
CA GLY A 102 10.68 11.45 -16.10
C GLY A 102 10.34 10.11 -16.77
N GLN A 103 9.43 10.13 -17.74
CA GLN A 103 9.06 8.96 -18.53
C GLN A 103 10.27 8.43 -19.33
N LYS A 104 10.92 9.28 -20.13
CA LYS A 104 12.08 8.89 -20.93
C LYS A 104 13.25 8.39 -20.06
N ALA A 105 13.41 8.98 -18.86
CA ALA A 105 14.42 8.53 -17.91
C ALA A 105 14.15 7.10 -17.42
N ALA A 106 12.89 6.75 -17.16
CA ALA A 106 12.53 5.39 -16.80
C ALA A 106 12.65 4.40 -17.97
N GLU A 107 12.30 4.83 -19.18
CA GLU A 107 12.48 4.05 -20.41
C GLU A 107 13.95 3.77 -20.70
N GLU A 108 14.84 4.75 -20.47
CA GLU A 108 16.30 4.58 -20.60
C GLU A 108 16.84 3.49 -19.68
N SER A 109 16.27 3.37 -18.47
CA SER A 109 16.71 2.42 -17.43
C SER A 109 15.80 1.18 -17.33
N ALA A 110 15.04 0.86 -18.36
CA ALA A 110 14.02 -0.20 -18.33
C ALA A 110 14.60 -1.58 -17.97
N GLU A 111 15.78 -1.94 -18.44
CA GLU A 111 16.42 -3.24 -18.14
C GLU A 111 16.75 -3.37 -16.65
N GLU A 112 17.25 -2.31 -16.03
CA GLU A 112 17.56 -2.27 -14.60
C GLU A 112 16.28 -2.36 -13.75
N LEU A 113 15.23 -1.64 -14.18
CA LEU A 113 13.92 -1.68 -13.53
C LEU A 113 13.28 -3.07 -13.64
N GLN A 114 13.37 -3.72 -14.80
CA GLN A 114 12.91 -5.09 -15.01
C GLN A 114 13.62 -6.09 -14.09
N ALA A 115 14.93 -5.96 -13.96
CA ALA A 115 15.72 -6.81 -13.08
C ALA A 115 15.37 -6.61 -11.61
N ALA A 116 15.10 -5.37 -11.19
CA ALA A 116 14.79 -5.01 -9.82
C ALA A 116 13.46 -5.56 -9.31
N VAL A 117 12.45 -5.72 -10.18
CA VAL A 117 11.14 -6.26 -9.80
C VAL A 117 11.00 -7.77 -10.05
N LYS A 118 12.00 -8.38 -10.64
CA LYS A 118 11.95 -9.79 -11.02
C LYS A 118 11.73 -10.72 -9.84
N GLY A 119 10.73 -11.61 -9.99
CA GLY A 119 10.40 -12.61 -8.97
C GLY A 119 9.62 -12.05 -7.78
N ALA A 120 9.11 -10.83 -7.87
CA ALA A 120 8.12 -10.32 -6.93
C ALA A 120 6.74 -10.91 -7.25
N ASP A 121 5.93 -11.12 -6.21
CA ASP A 121 4.52 -11.49 -6.33
C ASP A 121 3.64 -10.24 -6.38
N MET A 122 4.06 -9.18 -5.69
CA MET A 122 3.35 -7.91 -5.62
C MET A 122 4.31 -6.72 -5.63
N VAL A 123 3.93 -5.66 -6.33
CA VAL A 123 4.67 -4.40 -6.38
C VAL A 123 3.75 -3.24 -6.05
N PHE A 124 4.13 -2.46 -5.05
CA PHE A 124 3.57 -1.14 -4.80
C PHE A 124 4.40 -0.07 -5.48
N VAL A 125 3.75 0.80 -6.25
CA VAL A 125 4.40 1.98 -6.83
C VAL A 125 3.83 3.22 -6.14
N THR A 126 4.68 3.90 -5.35
CA THR A 126 4.26 5.10 -4.62
C THR A 126 4.98 6.34 -5.13
N CYS A 127 4.23 7.42 -5.34
CA CYS A 127 4.79 8.71 -5.73
C CYS A 127 3.84 9.87 -5.43
N GLY A 128 4.38 11.09 -5.38
CA GLY A 128 3.60 12.32 -5.47
C GLY A 128 3.43 12.74 -6.92
N MET A 129 2.18 12.80 -7.38
CA MET A 129 1.87 13.25 -8.73
C MET A 129 1.99 14.78 -8.89
N GLY A 130 2.29 15.23 -10.09
CA GLY A 130 2.41 16.65 -10.45
C GLY A 130 3.85 17.14 -10.67
N GLY A 131 4.85 16.39 -10.17
CA GLY A 131 6.27 16.63 -10.49
C GLY A 131 6.70 16.02 -11.82
N GLY A 132 8.01 16.02 -12.09
CA GLY A 132 8.57 15.41 -13.31
C GLY A 132 8.80 13.90 -13.14
N THR A 133 9.66 13.51 -12.21
CA THR A 133 10.10 12.12 -12.03
C THR A 133 8.94 11.20 -11.65
N GLY A 134 8.24 11.47 -10.52
CA GLY A 134 7.15 10.60 -10.05
C GLY A 134 6.04 10.47 -11.08
N THR A 135 5.58 11.59 -11.65
CA THR A 135 4.48 11.62 -12.61
C THR A 135 4.80 10.89 -13.92
N GLY A 136 6.05 11.01 -14.39
CA GLY A 136 6.47 10.43 -15.67
C GLY A 136 6.94 9.00 -15.55
N ALA A 137 7.75 8.70 -14.53
CA ALA A 137 8.39 7.39 -14.37
C ALA A 137 7.49 6.34 -13.72
N ALA A 138 6.60 6.72 -12.79
CA ALA A 138 5.75 5.74 -12.10
C ALA A 138 4.88 4.89 -13.04
N PRO A 139 4.24 5.42 -14.10
CA PRO A 139 3.51 4.60 -15.07
C PRO A 139 4.43 3.59 -15.79
N VAL A 140 5.65 3.97 -16.12
CA VAL A 140 6.62 3.08 -16.79
C VAL A 140 7.05 1.96 -15.85
N VAL A 141 7.41 2.28 -14.62
CA VAL A 141 7.77 1.30 -13.58
C VAL A 141 6.62 0.32 -13.32
N ALA A 142 5.40 0.84 -13.17
CA ALA A 142 4.21 0.02 -12.95
C ALA A 142 3.94 -0.91 -14.14
N LYS A 143 4.05 -0.41 -15.37
CA LYS A 143 3.88 -1.21 -16.57
C LYS A 143 4.92 -2.33 -16.67
N ILE A 144 6.18 -2.06 -16.36
CA ILE A 144 7.24 -3.07 -16.32
C ILE A 144 6.90 -4.20 -15.34
N ALA A 145 6.36 -3.88 -14.17
CA ALA A 145 5.95 -4.90 -13.20
C ALA A 145 4.72 -5.68 -13.69
N LYS A 146 3.70 -4.99 -14.18
CA LYS A 146 2.45 -5.61 -14.70
C LYS A 146 2.73 -6.51 -15.90
N ASP A 147 3.60 -6.10 -16.83
CA ASP A 147 3.98 -6.88 -18.02
C ASP A 147 4.72 -8.19 -17.64
N GLN A 148 5.31 -8.27 -16.43
CA GLN A 148 5.88 -9.50 -15.87
C GLN A 148 4.83 -10.37 -15.13
N GLY A 149 3.56 -9.98 -15.12
CA GLY A 149 2.48 -10.70 -14.46
C GLY A 149 2.41 -10.48 -12.94
N ILE A 150 3.16 -9.50 -12.41
CA ILE A 150 3.21 -9.16 -10.99
C ILE A 150 1.98 -8.31 -10.64
N LEU A 151 1.30 -8.62 -9.52
CA LEU A 151 0.21 -7.79 -9.01
C LEU A 151 0.73 -6.38 -8.69
N THR A 152 0.25 -5.39 -9.44
CA THR A 152 0.80 -4.03 -9.38
C THR A 152 -0.23 -3.05 -8.82
N VAL A 153 0.09 -2.42 -7.69
CA VAL A 153 -0.77 -1.46 -7.01
C VAL A 153 -0.12 -0.08 -6.98
N GLY A 154 -0.82 0.91 -7.50
CA GLY A 154 -0.41 2.31 -7.42
C GLY A 154 -0.99 2.98 -6.18
N VAL A 155 -0.16 3.63 -5.36
CA VAL A 155 -0.61 4.45 -4.21
C VAL A 155 0.02 5.82 -4.33
N VAL A 156 -0.77 6.81 -4.73
CA VAL A 156 -0.23 8.11 -5.13
C VAL A 156 -1.00 9.28 -4.54
N THR A 157 -0.32 10.43 -4.37
CA THR A 157 -0.97 11.66 -3.93
C THR A 157 -1.18 12.64 -5.08
N LYS A 158 -2.29 13.39 -5.03
CA LYS A 158 -2.49 14.61 -5.82
C LYS A 158 -1.94 15.82 -5.07
N PRO A 159 -1.32 16.79 -5.77
CA PRO A 159 -0.79 17.99 -5.11
C PRO A 159 -1.91 18.82 -4.48
N PHE A 160 -1.54 19.65 -3.51
CA PHE A 160 -2.42 20.69 -2.99
C PHE A 160 -2.76 21.71 -4.07
N LYS A 161 -3.93 22.33 -4.00
CA LYS A 161 -4.36 23.38 -4.95
C LYS A 161 -3.41 24.58 -4.98
N PHE A 162 -2.77 24.90 -3.85
CA PHE A 162 -1.80 26.00 -3.77
C PHE A 162 -0.44 25.69 -4.43
N GLU A 163 -0.14 24.44 -4.78
CA GLU A 163 1.13 24.06 -5.40
C GLU A 163 1.28 24.44 -6.87
N ALA A 164 0.32 25.11 -7.47
CA ALA A 164 0.23 25.61 -8.82
C ALA A 164 -0.65 24.75 -9.76
N LYS A 165 -1.34 25.45 -10.66
CA LYS A 165 -2.26 24.81 -11.65
C LYS A 165 -1.53 23.81 -12.54
N GLN A 166 -0.30 24.10 -12.95
CA GLN A 166 0.47 23.21 -13.83
C GLN A 166 0.78 21.88 -13.16
N ARG A 167 1.09 21.87 -11.84
CA ARG A 167 1.29 20.62 -11.09
C ARG A 167 0.03 19.77 -11.06
N MET A 168 -1.13 20.40 -10.89
CA MET A 168 -2.40 19.67 -10.91
C MET A 168 -2.71 19.09 -12.30
N ILE A 169 -2.46 19.83 -13.39
CA ILE A 169 -2.62 19.33 -14.76
C ILE A 169 -1.71 18.11 -14.99
N ASN A 170 -0.44 18.23 -14.65
CA ASN A 170 0.51 17.13 -14.73
C ASN A 170 0.06 15.92 -13.90
N ALA A 171 -0.46 16.16 -12.68
CA ALA A 171 -0.93 15.10 -11.79
C ALA A 171 -2.10 14.32 -12.40
N VAL A 172 -3.11 15.02 -12.92
CA VAL A 172 -4.28 14.38 -13.55
C VAL A 172 -3.85 13.54 -14.74
N SER A 173 -3.03 14.07 -15.64
CA SER A 173 -2.51 13.32 -16.79
C SER A 173 -1.66 12.11 -16.37
N GLY A 174 -0.85 12.25 -15.31
CA GLY A 174 -0.04 11.16 -14.77
C GLY A 174 -0.88 10.05 -14.14
N ILE A 175 -1.94 10.42 -13.42
CA ILE A 175 -2.88 9.47 -12.79
C ILE A 175 -3.61 8.65 -13.86
N GLU A 176 -4.08 9.28 -14.96
CA GLU A 176 -4.72 8.53 -16.05
C GLU A 176 -3.78 7.52 -16.68
N ARG A 177 -2.52 7.90 -16.95
CA ARG A 177 -1.51 6.96 -17.48
C ARG A 177 -1.17 5.84 -16.48
N LEU A 178 -1.07 6.16 -15.20
CA LEU A 178 -0.79 5.16 -14.17
C LEU A 178 -1.94 4.18 -14.02
N LYS A 179 -3.19 4.64 -14.10
CA LYS A 179 -4.39 3.82 -14.04
C LYS A 179 -4.41 2.70 -15.09
N GLU A 180 -3.90 2.97 -16.29
CA GLU A 180 -3.77 1.97 -17.35
C GLU A 180 -2.63 0.97 -17.11
N SER A 181 -1.67 1.36 -16.26
CA SER A 181 -0.43 0.61 -16.01
C SER A 181 -0.45 -0.22 -14.73
N VAL A 182 -1.48 -0.11 -13.89
CA VAL A 182 -1.62 -0.85 -12.63
C VAL A 182 -2.87 -1.74 -12.64
N ASP A 183 -2.95 -2.68 -11.71
CA ASP A 183 -4.16 -3.47 -11.46
C ASP A 183 -5.14 -2.71 -10.57
N THR A 184 -4.62 -2.05 -9.55
CA THR A 184 -5.38 -1.24 -8.60
C THR A 184 -4.68 0.08 -8.36
N LEU A 185 -5.45 1.17 -8.33
CA LEU A 185 -4.95 2.53 -8.09
C LEU A 185 -5.67 3.20 -6.93
N ILE A 186 -4.91 3.63 -5.94
CA ILE A 186 -5.36 4.44 -4.81
C ILE A 186 -4.82 5.85 -5.00
N VAL A 187 -5.71 6.84 -5.04
CA VAL A 187 -5.35 8.25 -5.21
C VAL A 187 -5.78 9.04 -3.99
N ILE A 188 -4.84 9.70 -3.35
CA ILE A 188 -5.04 10.50 -2.14
C ILE A 188 -4.90 11.98 -2.49
N PRO A 189 -5.99 12.77 -2.48
CA PRO A 189 -5.90 14.20 -2.71
C PRO A 189 -5.33 14.91 -1.48
N ASN A 190 -4.19 15.59 -1.61
CA ASN A 190 -3.59 16.32 -0.48
C ASN A 190 -4.54 17.39 0.09
N ASP A 191 -5.39 18.00 -0.74
CA ASP A 191 -6.40 18.97 -0.26
C ASP A 191 -7.30 18.39 0.84
N LYS A 192 -7.58 17.08 0.79
CA LYS A 192 -8.38 16.41 1.82
C LYS A 192 -7.69 16.33 3.18
N LEU A 193 -6.37 16.37 3.21
CA LEU A 193 -5.61 16.45 4.44
C LEU A 193 -5.87 17.76 5.17
N LEU A 194 -6.19 18.85 4.45
CA LEU A 194 -6.52 20.15 5.06
C LEU A 194 -7.84 20.12 5.85
N GLU A 195 -8.71 19.14 5.58
CA GLU A 195 -9.98 18.97 6.31
C GLU A 195 -9.78 18.33 7.70
N ILE A 196 -8.64 17.63 7.90
CA ILE A 196 -8.35 16.87 9.14
C ILE A 196 -7.19 17.45 9.97
N VAL A 197 -6.43 18.42 9.43
CA VAL A 197 -5.32 19.05 10.15
C VAL A 197 -5.76 20.33 10.84
N ASP A 198 -5.06 20.69 11.94
CA ASP A 198 -5.29 21.96 12.64
C ASP A 198 -4.86 23.14 11.74
N ARG A 199 -5.55 24.29 11.89
CA ARG A 199 -5.20 25.55 11.18
C ARG A 199 -3.78 26.04 11.47
N ARG A 200 -3.13 25.56 12.52
CA ARG A 200 -1.75 25.87 12.89
C ARG A 200 -0.73 24.92 12.26
N THR A 201 -1.18 23.90 11.53
CA THR A 201 -0.29 22.93 10.89
C THR A 201 0.59 23.64 9.86
N THR A 202 1.91 23.41 9.98
CA THR A 202 2.87 24.00 9.02
C THR A 202 2.84 23.23 7.69
N MET A 203 3.35 23.86 6.62
CA MET A 203 3.46 23.19 5.31
C MET A 203 4.30 21.90 5.38
N PRO A 204 5.47 21.85 6.03
CA PRO A 204 6.21 20.61 6.22
C PRO A 204 5.41 19.51 6.93
N ASP A 205 4.60 19.89 7.93
CA ASP A 205 3.79 18.91 8.66
C ASP A 205 2.63 18.39 7.80
N ALA A 206 2.02 19.24 6.96
CA ALA A 206 0.99 18.81 6.02
C ALA A 206 1.54 17.83 4.97
N LEU A 207 2.76 18.05 4.46
CA LEU A 207 3.44 17.12 3.55
C LEU A 207 3.80 15.81 4.25
N LYS A 208 4.28 15.86 5.50
CA LYS A 208 4.50 14.66 6.31
C LYS A 208 3.20 13.85 6.49
N LYS A 209 2.07 14.55 6.64
CA LYS A 209 0.76 13.86 6.75
C LYS A 209 0.38 13.15 5.46
N ALA A 210 0.72 13.70 4.30
CA ALA A 210 0.55 13.01 3.02
C ALA A 210 1.39 11.72 2.93
N ASP A 211 2.65 11.79 3.38
CA ASP A 211 3.53 10.61 3.43
C ASP A 211 3.00 9.56 4.42
N GLU A 212 2.41 9.98 5.57
CA GLU A 212 1.76 9.07 6.53
C GLU A 212 0.58 8.31 5.91
N VAL A 213 -0.23 8.98 5.12
CA VAL A 213 -1.38 8.32 4.48
C VAL A 213 -0.93 7.33 3.41
N LEU A 214 0.13 7.66 2.64
CA LEU A 214 0.74 6.69 1.71
C LEU A 214 1.28 5.47 2.46
N GLN A 215 1.97 5.69 3.56
CA GLN A 215 2.49 4.63 4.42
C GLN A 215 1.37 3.74 4.97
N GLN A 216 0.32 4.33 5.55
CA GLN A 216 -0.81 3.60 6.10
C GLN A 216 -1.54 2.77 5.03
N ALA A 217 -1.65 3.29 3.81
CA ALA A 217 -2.28 2.58 2.70
C ALA A 217 -1.48 1.32 2.30
N VAL A 218 -0.16 1.44 2.21
CA VAL A 218 0.71 0.29 1.92
C VAL A 218 0.69 -0.70 3.09
N GLN A 219 0.87 -0.21 4.31
CA GLN A 219 0.89 -1.04 5.51
C GLN A 219 -0.42 -1.82 5.69
N GLY A 220 -1.56 -1.18 5.52
CA GLY A 220 -2.86 -1.84 5.68
C GLY A 220 -3.04 -3.04 4.75
N ILE A 221 -2.45 -3.01 3.55
CA ILE A 221 -2.50 -4.13 2.61
C ILE A 221 -1.42 -5.17 2.93
N THR A 222 -0.21 -4.73 3.29
CA THR A 222 0.89 -5.66 3.63
C THR A 222 0.63 -6.42 4.92
N ASP A 223 0.01 -5.77 5.91
CA ASP A 223 -0.38 -6.41 7.17
C ASP A 223 -1.39 -7.53 6.95
N LEU A 224 -2.35 -7.38 6.03
CA LEU A 224 -3.30 -8.43 5.66
C LEU A 224 -2.63 -9.70 5.13
N ILE A 225 -1.50 -9.56 4.45
CA ILE A 225 -0.76 -10.66 3.83
C ILE A 225 0.23 -11.29 4.82
N ASN A 226 0.90 -10.45 5.63
CA ASN A 226 2.05 -10.87 6.43
C ASN A 226 1.71 -11.20 7.89
N LEU A 227 0.62 -10.63 8.44
CA LEU A 227 0.28 -10.84 9.85
C LEU A 227 -0.73 -11.98 10.00
N PRO A 228 -0.47 -12.95 10.88
CA PRO A 228 -1.43 -13.98 11.18
C PRO A 228 -2.66 -13.40 11.88
N ALA A 229 -3.85 -13.73 11.38
CA ALA A 229 -5.13 -13.31 11.91
C ALA A 229 -6.00 -14.53 12.30
N LEU A 230 -7.13 -14.33 13.00
CA LEU A 230 -8.09 -15.39 13.29
C LEU A 230 -8.73 -15.95 12.01
N ILE A 231 -8.95 -15.08 11.03
CA ILE A 231 -9.35 -15.42 9.66
C ILE A 231 -8.25 -14.87 8.77
N ASN A 232 -7.41 -15.76 8.26
CA ASN A 232 -6.31 -15.36 7.37
C ASN A 232 -6.82 -15.19 5.95
N LEU A 233 -6.47 -14.08 5.34
CA LEU A 233 -6.52 -13.89 3.89
C LEU A 233 -5.18 -14.35 3.31
N ASP A 234 -5.21 -15.27 2.38
CA ASP A 234 -4.01 -15.62 1.64
C ASP A 234 -3.73 -14.61 0.51
N PHE A 235 -2.53 -14.67 -0.04
CA PHE A 235 -2.14 -13.78 -1.14
C PHE A 235 -3.04 -13.95 -2.38
N ALA A 236 -3.56 -15.15 -2.62
CA ALA A 236 -4.44 -15.43 -3.76
C ALA A 236 -5.79 -14.70 -3.62
N ASP A 237 -6.33 -14.60 -2.40
CA ASP A 237 -7.54 -13.83 -2.11
C ASP A 237 -7.32 -12.34 -2.39
N VAL A 238 -6.21 -11.77 -1.89
CA VAL A 238 -5.84 -10.38 -2.16
C VAL A 238 -5.66 -10.13 -3.66
N GLN A 239 -4.99 -11.05 -4.36
CA GLN A 239 -4.84 -10.97 -5.81
C GLN A 239 -6.17 -10.96 -6.54
N THR A 240 -7.11 -11.81 -6.15
CA THR A 240 -8.45 -11.89 -6.76
C THR A 240 -9.23 -10.59 -6.59
N VAL A 241 -9.11 -9.96 -5.43
CA VAL A 241 -9.81 -8.70 -5.12
C VAL A 241 -9.15 -7.50 -5.78
N MET A 242 -7.84 -7.51 -6.04
CA MET A 242 -7.09 -6.34 -6.52
C MET A 242 -6.73 -6.38 -8.00
N LYS A 243 -6.64 -7.57 -8.63
CA LYS A 243 -6.21 -7.70 -10.01
C LYS A 243 -7.23 -7.09 -10.98
N ASP A 244 -6.78 -6.14 -11.83
CA ASP A 244 -7.56 -5.45 -12.85
C ASP A 244 -8.86 -4.78 -12.33
N LYS A 245 -8.82 -4.25 -11.09
CA LYS A 245 -9.99 -3.60 -10.47
C LYS A 245 -10.04 -2.08 -10.67
N GLY A 246 -8.95 -1.47 -11.10
CA GLY A 246 -8.88 -0.03 -11.38
C GLY A 246 -8.82 0.80 -10.10
N MET A 247 -9.74 1.76 -9.92
CA MET A 247 -9.72 2.65 -8.75
C MET A 247 -10.18 1.94 -7.49
N ALA A 248 -9.40 2.07 -6.42
CA ALA A 248 -9.74 1.55 -5.10
C ALA A 248 -9.93 2.65 -4.06
N HIS A 249 -10.76 2.33 -3.07
CA HIS A 249 -10.97 3.14 -1.86
C HIS A 249 -10.25 2.47 -0.69
N ILE A 250 -9.60 3.26 0.15
CA ILE A 250 -9.05 2.81 1.42
C ILE A 250 -9.53 3.72 2.53
N GLY A 251 -10.00 3.15 3.62
CA GLY A 251 -10.42 3.90 4.80
C GLY A 251 -9.85 3.27 6.05
N ILE A 252 -9.41 4.10 6.98
CA ILE A 252 -8.86 3.68 8.26
C ILE A 252 -9.65 4.39 9.34
N GLY A 253 -10.14 3.64 10.32
CA GLY A 253 -10.85 4.17 11.46
C GLY A 253 -10.45 3.45 12.74
N SER A 254 -10.35 4.18 13.84
CA SER A 254 -10.10 3.63 15.17
C SER A 254 -11.03 4.26 16.17
N ALA A 255 -11.56 3.45 17.08
CA ALA A 255 -12.45 3.90 18.13
C ALA A 255 -12.23 3.12 19.45
N GLN A 256 -12.78 3.61 20.53
CA GLN A 256 -12.71 3.00 21.86
C GLN A 256 -14.10 3.14 22.52
N GLY A 257 -14.41 2.24 23.42
CA GLY A 257 -15.71 2.24 24.13
C GLY A 257 -16.59 1.06 23.72
N ASP A 258 -17.87 1.12 24.08
CA ASP A 258 -18.82 0.00 23.88
C ASP A 258 -19.21 -0.17 22.41
N ASP A 259 -19.39 0.93 21.66
CA ASP A 259 -19.75 0.92 20.23
C ASP A 259 -18.53 1.05 19.30
N LYS A 260 -17.33 0.70 19.78
CA LYS A 260 -16.04 0.90 19.10
C LYS A 260 -15.98 0.38 17.67
N ALA A 261 -16.59 -0.76 17.40
CA ALA A 261 -16.56 -1.38 16.06
C ALA A 261 -17.34 -0.54 15.04
N ILE A 262 -18.56 -0.17 15.37
CA ILE A 262 -19.42 0.66 14.52
C ILE A 262 -18.83 2.06 14.34
N GLU A 263 -18.30 2.66 15.40
CA GLU A 263 -17.67 3.98 15.32
C GLU A 263 -16.40 3.94 14.45
N ALA A 264 -15.55 2.94 14.62
CA ALA A 264 -14.35 2.76 13.80
C ALA A 264 -14.70 2.59 12.32
N VAL A 265 -15.70 1.78 11.99
CA VAL A 265 -16.14 1.59 10.61
C VAL A 265 -16.76 2.88 10.03
N LYS A 266 -17.55 3.61 10.78
CA LYS A 266 -18.07 4.91 10.33
C LYS A 266 -16.94 5.89 10.02
N LEU A 267 -15.92 5.95 10.87
CA LEU A 267 -14.73 6.78 10.62
C LEU A 267 -13.95 6.32 9.37
N ALA A 268 -13.79 5.01 9.18
CA ALA A 268 -13.12 4.46 8.01
C ALA A 268 -13.85 4.79 6.71
N VAL A 269 -15.17 4.56 6.67
CA VAL A 269 -15.99 4.81 5.47
C VAL A 269 -16.19 6.31 5.20
N ALA A 270 -16.32 7.10 6.26
CA ALA A 270 -16.47 8.56 6.15
C ALA A 270 -15.11 9.27 5.98
N SER A 271 -14.01 8.54 5.84
CA SER A 271 -12.67 9.12 5.72
C SER A 271 -12.65 10.20 4.63
N PRO A 272 -12.40 11.46 4.98
CA PRO A 272 -12.38 12.55 4.00
C PRO A 272 -11.20 12.47 3.05
N LEU A 273 -10.26 11.53 3.27
CA LEU A 273 -8.98 11.46 2.57
C LEU A 273 -9.08 11.03 1.11
N LEU A 274 -10.25 10.57 0.65
CA LEU A 274 -10.39 9.98 -0.68
C LEU A 274 -11.49 10.66 -1.49
N GLU A 275 -11.32 10.71 -2.82
CA GLU A 275 -12.33 11.22 -3.76
C GLU A 275 -13.41 10.18 -4.09
N THR A 276 -13.14 8.91 -3.82
CA THR A 276 -14.04 7.79 -4.09
C THR A 276 -15.00 7.55 -2.93
N LYS A 277 -16.15 6.96 -3.23
CA LYS A 277 -17.13 6.53 -2.23
C LYS A 277 -17.24 5.02 -2.27
N ILE A 278 -17.55 4.40 -1.13
CA ILE A 278 -17.75 2.95 -1.03
C ILE A 278 -18.99 2.46 -1.80
N ASN A 279 -19.94 3.37 -2.05
CA ASN A 279 -21.18 3.03 -2.75
C ASN A 279 -20.92 2.44 -4.13
N GLY A 280 -21.44 1.24 -4.38
CA GLY A 280 -21.26 0.53 -5.63
C GLY A 280 -19.94 -0.23 -5.73
N ALA A 281 -19.22 -0.39 -4.62
CA ALA A 281 -18.05 -1.27 -4.55
C ALA A 281 -18.44 -2.71 -4.90
N THR A 282 -17.63 -3.36 -5.74
CA THR A 282 -17.85 -4.75 -6.15
C THR A 282 -17.11 -5.75 -5.30
N HIS A 283 -16.02 -5.30 -4.66
CA HIS A 283 -15.18 -6.10 -3.78
C HIS A 283 -14.74 -5.22 -2.61
N VAL A 284 -14.77 -5.77 -1.41
CA VAL A 284 -14.31 -5.08 -0.18
C VAL A 284 -13.47 -6.05 0.63
N ILE A 285 -12.34 -5.57 1.12
CA ILE A 285 -11.54 -6.26 2.13
C ILE A 285 -11.70 -5.47 3.42
N ILE A 286 -12.05 -6.15 4.50
CA ILE A 286 -12.19 -5.54 5.83
C ILE A 286 -11.16 -6.20 6.75
N ASN A 287 -10.28 -5.39 7.31
CA ASN A 287 -9.38 -5.80 8.37
C ASN A 287 -9.87 -5.21 9.70
N ILE A 288 -10.18 -6.07 10.65
CA ILE A 288 -10.62 -5.66 11.97
C ILE A 288 -9.63 -6.21 13.00
N SER A 289 -9.01 -5.32 13.76
CA SER A 289 -8.00 -5.67 14.76
C SER A 289 -8.30 -5.02 16.12
N GLY A 290 -7.97 -5.73 17.19
CA GLY A 290 -8.14 -5.28 18.57
C GLY A 290 -8.93 -6.26 19.41
N ASP A 291 -9.34 -5.82 20.60
CA ASP A 291 -10.21 -6.58 21.48
C ASP A 291 -11.68 -6.41 21.04
N ILE A 292 -12.14 -7.31 20.18
CA ILE A 292 -13.45 -7.29 19.54
C ILE A 292 -14.19 -8.59 19.76
N SER A 293 -15.51 -8.51 19.94
CA SER A 293 -16.40 -9.66 19.98
C SER A 293 -16.80 -10.10 18.56
N LEU A 294 -17.34 -11.30 18.42
CA LEU A 294 -17.92 -11.78 17.17
C LEU A 294 -19.08 -10.87 16.70
N MET A 295 -19.87 -10.34 17.62
CA MET A 295 -20.97 -9.44 17.31
C MET A 295 -20.43 -8.11 16.76
N ASP A 296 -19.40 -7.54 17.38
CA ASP A 296 -18.76 -6.31 16.88
C ASP A 296 -18.27 -6.48 15.44
N ALA A 297 -17.62 -7.62 15.14
CA ALA A 297 -17.16 -7.91 13.79
C ALA A 297 -18.31 -8.07 12.78
N ASN A 298 -19.39 -8.75 13.18
CA ASN A 298 -20.58 -8.90 12.36
C ASN A 298 -21.26 -7.55 12.07
N ASP A 299 -21.42 -6.72 13.09
CA ASP A 299 -22.06 -5.42 12.93
C ASP A 299 -21.25 -4.47 12.06
N ALA A 300 -19.92 -4.49 12.20
CA ALA A 300 -19.00 -3.76 11.35
C ALA A 300 -19.10 -4.21 9.88
N ALA A 301 -19.08 -5.51 9.62
CA ALA A 301 -19.19 -6.08 8.28
C ALA A 301 -20.56 -5.76 7.65
N SER A 302 -21.65 -5.93 8.39
CA SER A 302 -23.02 -5.62 7.94
C SER A 302 -23.17 -4.15 7.56
N TYR A 303 -22.62 -3.24 8.36
CA TYR A 303 -22.65 -1.80 8.07
C TYR A 303 -21.94 -1.44 6.75
N VAL A 304 -20.77 -2.07 6.49
CA VAL A 304 -20.04 -1.89 5.23
C VAL A 304 -20.83 -2.45 4.05
N GLN A 305 -21.44 -3.62 4.22
CA GLN A 305 -22.26 -4.26 3.20
C GLN A 305 -23.46 -3.39 2.81
N ASP A 306 -24.19 -2.85 3.77
CA ASP A 306 -25.34 -1.96 3.54
C ASP A 306 -24.94 -0.72 2.74
N LEU A 307 -23.77 -0.14 3.03
CA LEU A 307 -23.27 1.04 2.33
C LEU A 307 -22.74 0.75 0.93
N ALA A 308 -22.11 -0.41 0.72
CA ALA A 308 -21.60 -0.81 -0.58
C ALA A 308 -22.72 -1.17 -1.55
N GLY A 309 -23.88 -1.62 -1.03
CA GLY A 309 -25.08 -1.99 -1.79
C GLY A 309 -25.02 -3.40 -2.36
N ASP A 310 -26.11 -3.82 -3.03
CA ASP A 310 -26.37 -5.20 -3.50
C ASP A 310 -25.35 -5.78 -4.50
N LYS A 311 -24.38 -4.98 -4.95
CA LYS A 311 -23.33 -5.43 -5.91
C LYS A 311 -22.12 -6.08 -5.24
N LEU A 312 -22.04 -6.07 -3.92
CA LEU A 312 -20.87 -6.55 -3.17
C LEU A 312 -20.69 -8.06 -3.25
N PHE A 313 -21.77 -8.80 -3.49
CA PHE A 313 -21.73 -10.26 -3.62
C PHE A 313 -22.30 -10.66 -4.97
N GLY A 314 -21.43 -11.04 -5.89
CA GLY A 314 -21.85 -11.72 -7.11
C GLY A 314 -22.48 -13.07 -6.80
N LYS A 315 -23.79 -13.15 -6.78
CA LYS A 315 -24.73 -14.22 -6.44
C LYS A 315 -24.95 -14.46 -4.93
N PRO A 316 -26.21 -14.50 -4.51
CA PRO A 316 -26.55 -15.06 -3.21
C PRO A 316 -26.06 -16.51 -3.14
N LEU A 317 -25.45 -16.89 -2.03
CA LEU A 317 -25.25 -18.28 -1.67
C LEU A 317 -26.61 -18.99 -1.83
N PRO A 318 -26.66 -20.20 -2.46
CA PRO A 318 -27.92 -20.92 -2.54
C PRO A 318 -28.42 -21.19 -1.12
N ASP A 319 -29.71 -20.87 -0.88
CA ASP A 319 -30.47 -21.24 0.31
C ASP A 319 -30.55 -22.77 0.40
N SER A 320 -29.50 -23.44 0.78
CA SER A 320 -29.55 -24.85 1.21
C SER A 320 -28.22 -25.26 1.84
N LEU A 321 -28.05 -24.94 3.10
CA LEU A 321 -27.45 -25.91 4.02
C LEU A 321 -28.61 -26.50 4.81
N ASP A 322 -29.34 -27.42 4.20
CA ASP A 322 -30.04 -28.45 4.93
C ASP A 322 -28.97 -29.36 5.55
N VAL A 323 -28.97 -29.41 6.86
CA VAL A 323 -28.39 -30.26 7.92
C VAL A 323 -27.51 -31.43 7.45
#